data_8c30dfc8dac7cc1c921f8c866378d590
#
_entry.id   8c30dfc8dac7cc1c921f8c866378d590
#
_cell.length_a   1.000
_cell.length_b   1.000
_cell.length_c   1.000
_cell.angle_alpha   90.00
_cell.angle_beta   90.00
_cell.angle_gamma   90.00
#
_symmetry.space_group_name_H-M   'P 1'
#
loop_
_entity.id
_entity.type
_entity.pdbx_description
1 polymer ?
#
loop_
_entity_poly.entity_id
_entity_poly.type
_entity_poly.pdbx_seq_one_letter_code
_entity_poly.pdbx_strand_id
1 'polypeptide(L)'
;MPPPLTTPLTTLLRIQHPIMLAGMDQVAGPELAAAVTNAGGFGTLGGARYTPKMLKEMIAEMKDLLDRKDAPFGVDLLLPKIGGGARATNYDYTGGHLDEMLDIIIESGATLFVSAVGVAPQWAIDKLHKAGVL
;
A
#
# COMPACT_ATOMS: atom_id res chain seq x y z
N MET A 1 25.78 5.14 -16.23
CA MET A 1 24.57 5.79 -15.66
C MET A 1 24.97 6.71 -14.53
N PRO A 2 24.32 7.85 -14.34
CA PRO A 2 24.57 8.67 -13.17
C PRO A 2 24.25 7.87 -11.89
N PRO A 3 24.94 8.17 -10.76
CA PRO A 3 24.64 7.50 -9.50
C PRO A 3 23.19 7.77 -9.06
N PRO A 4 22.55 6.83 -8.36
CA PRO A 4 21.20 7.03 -7.86
C PRO A 4 21.15 8.22 -6.90
N LEU A 5 20.06 9.00 -6.96
CA LEU A 5 19.86 10.15 -6.08
C LEU A 5 19.47 9.65 -4.68
N THR A 6 20.39 9.81 -3.72
CA THR A 6 20.11 9.45 -2.31
C THR A 6 19.37 10.59 -1.62
N THR A 7 18.20 10.28 -1.07
CA THR A 7 17.34 11.20 -0.30
C THR A 7 16.86 10.52 0.99
N PRO A 8 16.34 11.28 1.98
CA PRO A 8 15.70 10.66 3.14
C PRO A 8 14.60 9.65 2.75
N LEU A 9 13.83 9.94 1.69
CA LEU A 9 12.80 9.05 1.18
C LEU A 9 13.37 7.72 0.66
N THR A 10 14.42 7.78 -0.18
CA THR A 10 15.03 6.56 -0.71
C THR A 10 15.65 5.69 0.38
N THR A 11 16.19 6.31 1.41
CA THR A 11 16.73 5.61 2.58
C THR A 11 15.60 4.96 3.40
N LEU A 12 14.55 5.71 3.69
CA LEU A 12 13.42 5.24 4.48
C LEU A 12 12.71 4.05 3.83
N LEU A 13 12.42 4.17 2.53
CA LEU A 13 11.68 3.14 1.77
C LEU A 13 12.60 2.07 1.15
N ARG A 14 13.92 2.20 1.27
CA ARG A 14 14.93 1.28 0.70
C ARG A 14 14.80 1.11 -0.81
N ILE A 15 14.60 2.22 -1.52
CA ILE A 15 14.46 2.30 -2.97
C ILE A 15 15.63 3.02 -3.62
N GLN A 16 15.83 2.83 -4.92
CA GLN A 16 16.93 3.43 -5.68
C GLN A 16 16.60 4.84 -6.18
N HIS A 17 15.36 5.09 -6.52
CA HIS A 17 14.87 6.35 -7.08
C HIS A 17 13.76 6.94 -6.21
N PRO A 18 13.76 8.26 -5.93
CA PRO A 18 12.72 8.90 -5.10
C PRO A 18 11.40 9.05 -5.87
N ILE A 19 10.88 7.94 -6.37
CA ILE A 19 9.65 7.86 -7.17
C ILE A 19 8.75 6.83 -6.52
N MET A 20 7.51 7.21 -6.26
CA MET A 20 6.48 6.34 -5.69
C MET A 20 5.28 6.26 -6.64
N LEU A 21 4.77 5.07 -6.86
CA LEU A 21 3.47 4.89 -7.49
C LEU A 21 2.38 5.21 -6.48
N ALA A 22 1.44 6.08 -6.84
CA ALA A 22 0.23 6.29 -6.04
C ALA A 22 -0.69 5.06 -6.15
N GLY A 23 -1.37 4.72 -5.06
CA GLY A 23 -2.43 3.72 -5.07
C GLY A 23 -3.65 4.26 -5.82
N MET A 24 -3.79 3.90 -7.08
CA MET A 24 -4.91 4.31 -7.94
C MET A 24 -5.82 3.12 -8.17
N ASP A 25 -7.10 3.27 -7.85
CA ASP A 25 -8.11 2.23 -8.05
C ASP A 25 -8.02 1.62 -9.46
N GLN A 26 -7.91 0.30 -9.54
CA GLN A 26 -7.79 -0.51 -10.78
C GLN A 26 -6.57 -0.21 -11.67
N VAL A 27 -6.01 1.00 -11.63
CA VAL A 27 -4.85 1.39 -12.45
C VAL A 27 -3.55 0.92 -11.81
N ALA A 28 -3.38 1.12 -10.50
CA ALA A 28 -2.22 0.64 -9.76
C ALA A 28 -2.43 -0.83 -9.32
N GLY A 29 -2.61 -1.70 -10.30
CA GLY A 29 -2.71 -3.14 -10.12
C GLY A 29 -1.34 -3.80 -9.90
N PRO A 30 -1.32 -5.14 -9.73
CA PRO A 30 -0.11 -5.93 -9.48
C PRO A 30 1.00 -5.68 -10.49
N GLU A 31 0.67 -5.66 -11.77
CA GLU A 31 1.64 -5.50 -12.87
C GLU A 31 2.35 -4.15 -12.81
N LEU A 32 1.60 -3.04 -12.68
CA LEU A 32 2.19 -1.71 -12.64
C LEU A 32 2.97 -1.49 -11.33
N ALA A 33 2.43 -1.93 -10.20
CA ALA A 33 3.12 -1.80 -8.92
C ALA A 33 4.44 -2.59 -8.91
N ALA A 34 4.44 -3.82 -9.42
CA ALA A 34 5.67 -4.62 -9.56
C ALA A 34 6.66 -3.97 -10.54
N ALA A 35 6.20 -3.46 -11.67
CA ALA A 35 7.07 -2.81 -12.65
C ALA A 35 7.78 -1.58 -12.07
N VAL A 36 7.07 -0.74 -11.30
CA VAL A 36 7.69 0.42 -10.62
C VAL A 36 8.70 -0.02 -9.57
N THR A 37 8.40 -1.06 -8.79
CA THR A 37 9.33 -1.62 -7.80
C THR A 37 10.57 -2.20 -8.48
N ASN A 38 10.41 -2.99 -9.53
CA ASN A 38 11.52 -3.59 -10.30
C ASN A 38 12.41 -2.53 -10.95
N ALA A 39 11.82 -1.39 -11.36
CA ALA A 39 12.57 -0.23 -11.88
C ALA A 39 13.31 0.58 -10.80
N GLY A 40 13.25 0.18 -9.53
CA GLY A 40 13.95 0.85 -8.42
C GLY A 40 13.16 1.97 -7.74
N GLY A 41 11.89 2.17 -8.09
CA GLY A 41 10.94 3.01 -7.38
C GLY A 41 10.23 2.25 -6.25
N PHE A 42 9.15 2.83 -5.74
CA PHE A 42 8.27 2.22 -4.74
C PHE A 42 6.89 1.94 -5.33
N GLY A 43 6.59 0.69 -5.59
CA GLY A 43 5.29 0.26 -6.08
C GLY A 43 4.25 0.24 -4.95
N THR A 44 3.09 0.84 -5.18
CA THR A 44 1.96 0.79 -4.26
C THR A 44 0.75 0.16 -4.96
N LEU A 45 0.27 -0.94 -4.42
CA LEU A 45 -0.94 -1.62 -4.92
C LEU A 45 -2.18 -0.84 -4.47
N GLY A 46 -3.03 -0.46 -5.42
CA GLY A 46 -4.32 0.18 -5.14
C GLY A 46 -5.38 -0.86 -4.79
N GLY A 47 -5.72 -0.96 -3.50
CA GLY A 47 -6.66 -1.95 -2.97
C GLY A 47 -8.09 -1.43 -2.80
N ALA A 48 -8.48 -0.36 -3.52
CA ALA A 48 -9.82 0.19 -3.43
C ALA A 48 -10.89 -0.84 -3.80
N ARG A 49 -11.91 -0.98 -2.95
CA ARG A 49 -13.05 -1.90 -3.14
C ARG A 49 -12.69 -3.39 -3.20
N TYR A 50 -11.47 -3.75 -2.84
CA TYR A 50 -11.13 -5.17 -2.76
C TYR A 50 -11.78 -5.82 -1.54
N THR A 51 -12.19 -7.08 -1.73
CA THR A 51 -12.46 -7.96 -0.60
C THR A 51 -11.14 -8.47 -0.02
N PRO A 52 -11.10 -8.98 1.22
CA PRO A 52 -9.90 -9.60 1.76
C PRO A 52 -9.29 -10.67 0.84
N LYS A 53 -10.13 -11.50 0.23
CA LYS A 53 -9.70 -12.52 -0.73
C LYS A 53 -9.02 -11.90 -1.96
N MET A 54 -9.65 -10.90 -2.58
CA MET A 54 -9.09 -10.20 -3.74
C MET A 54 -7.78 -9.52 -3.39
N LEU A 55 -7.69 -8.86 -2.22
CA LEU A 55 -6.47 -8.21 -1.77
C LEU A 55 -5.32 -9.22 -1.67
N LYS A 56 -5.58 -10.38 -1.07
CA LYS A 56 -4.59 -11.45 -0.94
C LYS A 56 -4.11 -11.97 -2.31
N GLU A 57 -5.05 -12.17 -3.25
CA GLU A 57 -4.74 -12.62 -4.61
C GLU A 57 -3.89 -11.58 -5.37
N MET A 58 -4.26 -10.30 -5.31
CA MET A 58 -3.54 -9.22 -5.98
C MET A 58 -2.14 -9.01 -5.39
N ILE A 59 -1.97 -9.11 -4.07
CA ILE A 59 -0.65 -9.04 -3.44
C ILE A 59 0.20 -10.24 -3.87
N ALA A 60 -0.36 -11.44 -3.92
CA ALA A 60 0.36 -12.64 -4.36
C ALA A 60 0.83 -12.48 -5.81
N GLU A 61 -0.04 -12.04 -6.71
CA GLU A 61 0.30 -11.77 -8.10
C GLU A 61 1.41 -10.71 -8.22
N MET A 62 1.30 -9.60 -7.50
CA MET A 62 2.35 -8.59 -7.47
C MET A 62 3.69 -9.19 -7.04
N LYS A 63 3.71 -9.99 -5.96
CA LYS A 63 4.94 -10.63 -5.46
C LYS A 63 5.54 -11.62 -6.46
N ASP A 64 4.71 -12.30 -7.23
CA ASP A 64 5.19 -13.20 -8.28
C ASP A 64 5.89 -12.44 -9.42
N LEU A 65 5.46 -11.23 -9.70
CA LEU A 65 6.05 -10.35 -10.71
C LEU A 65 7.29 -9.57 -10.23
N LEU A 66 7.62 -9.61 -8.92
CA LEU A 66 8.83 -8.97 -8.41
C LEU A 66 10.08 -9.76 -8.79
N ASP A 67 11.08 -9.06 -9.33
CA ASP A 67 12.41 -9.62 -9.62
C ASP A 67 13.12 -10.09 -8.34
N ARG A 68 12.99 -9.29 -7.28
CA ARG A 68 13.45 -9.63 -5.94
C ARG A 68 12.26 -9.80 -5.00
N LYS A 69 12.13 -10.96 -4.39
CA LYS A 69 10.99 -11.30 -3.53
C LYS A 69 10.95 -10.54 -2.20
N ASP A 70 12.07 -9.91 -1.82
CA ASP A 70 12.24 -9.05 -0.65
C ASP A 70 12.15 -7.55 -0.97
N ALA A 71 11.83 -7.18 -2.21
CA ALA A 71 11.69 -5.79 -2.62
C ALA A 71 10.57 -5.09 -1.85
N PRO A 72 10.78 -3.83 -1.42
CA PRO A 72 9.76 -3.09 -0.67
C PRO A 72 8.59 -2.69 -1.56
N PHE A 73 7.38 -2.78 -1.02
CA PHE A 73 6.16 -2.33 -1.68
C PHE A 73 5.14 -1.83 -0.66
N GLY A 74 4.12 -1.11 -1.14
CA GLY A 74 3.03 -0.60 -0.34
C GLY A 74 1.66 -1.08 -0.79
N VAL A 75 0.68 -0.91 0.08
CA VAL A 75 -0.73 -1.15 -0.20
C VAL A 75 -1.54 0.07 0.23
N ASP A 76 -2.42 0.51 -0.65
CA ASP A 76 -3.36 1.61 -0.44
C ASP A 76 -4.77 1.07 -0.23
N LEU A 77 -5.44 1.49 0.83
CA LEU A 77 -6.86 1.23 1.04
C LEU A 77 -7.63 2.54 1.18
N LEU A 78 -8.85 2.55 0.64
CA LEU A 78 -9.78 3.65 0.87
C LEU A 78 -10.46 3.47 2.23
N LEU A 79 -10.27 4.42 3.12
CA LEU A 79 -10.94 4.46 4.40
C LEU A 79 -12.02 5.54 4.43
N PRO A 80 -13.11 5.33 5.20
CA PRO A 80 -14.12 6.37 5.33
C PRO A 80 -13.53 7.59 6.03
N LYS A 81 -13.89 8.79 5.56
CA LYS A 81 -13.56 10.02 6.27
C LYS A 81 -14.50 10.15 7.47
N ILE A 82 -13.94 10.35 8.66
CA ILE A 82 -14.69 10.53 9.91
C ILE A 82 -14.65 12.01 10.32
N GLY A 83 -15.74 12.51 10.88
CA GLY A 83 -15.84 13.86 11.46
C GLY A 83 -16.61 14.87 10.62
N GLY A 84 -16.62 16.12 11.05
CA GLY A 84 -17.48 17.20 10.53
C GLY A 84 -17.25 17.63 9.08
N GLY A 85 -16.24 17.09 8.39
CA GLY A 85 -15.99 17.29 6.97
C GLY A 85 -16.33 16.07 6.10
N ALA A 86 -16.93 15.03 6.67
CA ALA A 86 -17.34 13.84 5.93
C ALA A 86 -18.51 14.17 4.99
N ARG A 87 -18.43 13.68 3.73
CA ARG A 87 -19.52 13.84 2.76
C ARG A 87 -20.64 12.84 3.08
N ALA A 88 -21.87 13.17 2.73
CA ALA A 88 -23.02 12.27 2.86
C ALA A 88 -22.87 10.96 2.07
N THR A 89 -22.06 10.96 1.00
CA THR A 89 -21.74 9.80 0.17
C THR A 89 -20.54 8.99 0.68
N ASN A 90 -19.95 9.38 1.79
CA ASN A 90 -18.83 8.67 2.40
C ASN A 90 -19.32 7.34 3.00
N TYR A 91 -18.70 6.24 2.60
CA TYR A 91 -19.02 4.90 3.11
C TYR A 91 -17.75 4.10 3.37
N ASP A 92 -17.88 3.00 4.09
CA ASP A 92 -16.77 2.10 4.37
C ASP A 92 -16.47 1.22 3.15
N TYR A 93 -15.39 1.57 2.43
CA TYR A 93 -14.91 0.85 1.25
C TYR A 93 -14.31 -0.52 1.59
N THR A 94 -14.03 -0.78 2.85
CA THR A 94 -13.52 -2.09 3.33
C THR A 94 -14.63 -3.08 3.66
N GLY A 95 -15.89 -2.62 3.65
CA GLY A 95 -17.05 -3.43 4.00
C GLY A 95 -17.01 -4.01 5.42
N GLY A 96 -16.34 -3.32 6.35
CA GLY A 96 -16.15 -3.78 7.73
C GLY A 96 -14.96 -4.74 7.92
N HIS A 97 -14.19 -5.04 6.86
CA HIS A 97 -13.09 -5.99 6.90
C HIS A 97 -11.71 -5.35 7.09
N LEU A 98 -11.63 -4.10 7.56
CA LEU A 98 -10.35 -3.40 7.69
C LEU A 98 -9.33 -4.20 8.51
N ASP A 99 -9.73 -4.77 9.64
CA ASP A 99 -8.81 -5.51 10.51
C ASP A 99 -8.21 -6.74 9.82
N GLU A 100 -9.02 -7.53 9.15
CA GLU A 100 -8.59 -8.68 8.34
C GLU A 100 -7.67 -8.25 7.17
N MET A 101 -8.00 -7.15 6.50
CA MET A 101 -7.19 -6.62 5.41
C MET A 101 -5.82 -6.13 5.91
N LEU A 102 -5.76 -5.54 7.10
CA LEU A 102 -4.48 -5.15 7.73
C LEU A 102 -3.62 -6.37 8.07
N ASP A 103 -4.23 -7.47 8.54
CA ASP A 103 -3.50 -8.71 8.77
C ASP A 103 -2.89 -9.25 7.47
N ILE A 104 -3.66 -9.27 6.38
CA ILE A 104 -3.17 -9.67 5.05
C ILE A 104 -1.98 -8.79 4.61
N ILE A 105 -2.06 -7.47 4.80
CA ILE A 105 -1.00 -6.52 4.45
C ILE A 105 0.27 -6.83 5.25
N ILE A 106 0.14 -7.00 6.56
CA ILE A 106 1.26 -7.32 7.46
C ILE A 106 1.91 -8.67 7.08
N GLU A 107 1.11 -9.72 6.92
CA GLU A 107 1.58 -11.05 6.56
C GLU A 107 2.25 -11.10 5.19
N SER A 108 1.84 -10.22 4.28
CA SER A 108 2.43 -10.14 2.94
C SER A 108 3.85 -9.59 2.92
N GLY A 109 4.27 -8.90 3.99
CA GLY A 109 5.56 -8.21 4.07
C GLY A 109 5.56 -6.84 3.41
N ALA A 110 4.39 -6.22 3.18
CA ALA A 110 4.30 -4.82 2.75
C ALA A 110 5.00 -3.91 3.77
N THR A 111 5.69 -2.89 3.28
CA THR A 111 6.48 -1.99 4.13
C THR A 111 5.83 -0.62 4.36
N LEU A 112 4.80 -0.31 3.59
CA LEU A 112 4.02 0.92 3.69
C LEU A 112 2.54 0.63 3.53
N PHE A 113 1.73 1.23 4.39
CA PHE A 113 0.28 1.32 4.24
C PHE A 113 -0.11 2.76 3.92
N VAL A 114 -0.90 2.94 2.88
CA VAL A 114 -1.46 4.24 2.49
C VAL A 114 -2.95 4.28 2.82
N SER A 115 -3.34 5.24 3.66
CA SER A 115 -4.74 5.51 3.99
C SER A 115 -5.28 6.62 3.09
N ALA A 116 -6.05 6.27 2.09
CA ALA A 116 -6.67 7.23 1.20
C ALA A 116 -8.08 7.63 1.68
N VAL A 117 -8.51 8.84 1.32
CA VAL A 117 -9.81 9.45 1.67
C VAL A 117 -9.89 9.83 3.15
N GLY A 118 -9.89 8.86 4.05
CA GLY A 118 -9.93 9.07 5.50
C GLY A 118 -8.60 8.77 6.17
N VAL A 119 -8.48 9.20 7.42
CA VAL A 119 -7.35 8.86 8.29
C VAL A 119 -7.61 7.50 8.93
N ALA A 120 -6.60 6.65 8.97
CA ALA A 120 -6.70 5.37 9.65
C ALA A 120 -6.99 5.58 11.16
N PRO A 121 -7.86 4.76 11.77
CA PRO A 121 -8.09 4.83 13.20
C PRO A 121 -6.82 4.47 13.98
N GLN A 122 -6.66 5.01 15.18
CA GLN A 122 -5.42 4.86 15.97
C GLN A 122 -5.02 3.39 16.17
N TRP A 123 -5.99 2.50 16.44
CA TRP A 123 -5.71 1.07 16.61
C TRP A 123 -5.09 0.42 15.37
N ALA A 124 -5.49 0.87 14.17
CA ALA A 124 -4.94 0.37 12.91
C ALA A 124 -3.50 0.85 12.70
N ILE A 125 -3.23 2.13 13.02
CA ILE A 125 -1.88 2.70 12.99
C ILE A 125 -0.97 1.95 13.97
N ASP A 126 -1.41 1.74 15.20
CA ASP A 126 -0.65 1.02 16.23
C ASP A 126 -0.35 -0.42 15.80
N LYS A 127 -1.33 -1.11 15.19
CA LYS A 127 -1.17 -2.48 14.66
C LYS A 127 -0.11 -2.53 13.56
N LEU A 128 -0.17 -1.62 12.60
CA LEU A 128 0.79 -1.55 11.50
C LEU A 128 2.21 -1.21 11.98
N HIS A 129 2.35 -0.17 12.82
CA HIS A 129 3.65 0.23 13.35
C HIS A 129 4.29 -0.86 14.21
N LYS A 130 3.51 -1.57 15.01
CA LYS A 130 4.00 -2.71 15.80
C LYS A 130 4.56 -3.84 14.92
N ALA A 131 4.02 -3.98 13.71
CA ALA A 131 4.50 -4.94 12.71
C ALA A 131 5.63 -4.40 11.82
N GLY A 132 6.06 -3.14 12.01
CA GLY A 132 7.10 -2.49 11.22
C GLY A 132 6.64 -1.97 9.87
N VAL A 133 5.32 -1.82 9.65
CA VAL A 133 4.73 -1.20 8.46
C VAL A 133 4.58 0.30 8.72
N LEU A 134 5.09 1.14 7.81
CA LEU A 134 5.03 2.60 7.86
C LEU A 134 3.64 3.11 7.46
#